data_429163fb8e1ca7adcb1863ef2c6ff84a
#
_entry.id   429163fb8e1ca7adcb1863ef2c6ff84a
#
_cell.length_a   1.000
_cell.length_b   1.000
_cell.length_c   1.000
_cell.angle_alpha   90.00
_cell.angle_beta   90.00
_cell.angle_gamma   90.00
#
_symmetry.space_group_name_H-M   'P 1'
#
loop_
_entity.id
_entity.type
_entity.pdbx_description
1 polymer ?
#
loop_
_entity_poly.entity_id
_entity_poly.type
_entity_poly.pdbx_seq_one_letter_code
_entity_poly.pdbx_strand_id
1 'polypeptide(L)'
;MTGWARWTLGVGKGYEEAKSEIDAADLDFVSRYTLWRESVAPPEEFNDIQSPGMHAAYKDPVMQFLHAHLWPRMEEITGLHLLPSYTYMRVYRPGAILEAHKDRPACEVSATLLIGTNQDESWPLFIEGEQIVQRPGEMAVYRGCEVEHWREPMTGPSDAFHIQLFVHYVDADGPYAMCAGDEVRL
;
A
#
# COMPACT_ATOMS: atom_id res chain seq x y z
N MET A 1 0.26 12.89 25.87
CA MET A 1 0.72 11.56 25.40
C MET A 1 0.46 11.59 23.92
N THR A 2 1.51 11.48 23.10
CA THR A 2 1.42 11.47 21.64
C THR A 2 0.58 10.27 21.19
N GLY A 3 -0.21 10.40 20.10
CA GLY A 3 -1.10 9.36 19.57
C GLY A 3 -0.43 7.98 19.39
N TRP A 4 0.85 7.96 19.15
CA TRP A 4 1.71 6.77 19.06
C TRP A 4 1.66 5.84 20.28
N ALA A 5 1.36 6.36 21.49
CA ALA A 5 1.22 5.51 22.69
C ALA A 5 -0.05 4.64 22.68
N ARG A 6 -1.00 4.92 21.78
CA ARG A 6 -2.23 4.14 21.60
C ARG A 6 -2.08 3.04 20.53
N TRP A 7 -1.17 3.19 19.60
CA TRP A 7 -0.93 2.19 18.55
C TRP A 7 -0.02 1.09 19.09
N THR A 8 -0.59 0.19 19.84
CA THR A 8 0.08 -1.04 20.29
C THR A 8 -0.02 -2.11 19.21
N LEU A 9 0.47 -1.83 18.02
CA LEU A 9 0.65 -2.87 17.01
C LEU A 9 1.56 -3.95 17.59
N GLY A 10 1.19 -5.20 17.41
CA GLY A 10 1.78 -6.40 17.95
C GLY A 10 3.17 -6.20 18.56
N VAL A 11 3.30 -6.36 19.86
CA VAL A 11 4.44 -5.94 20.68
C VAL A 11 5.76 -6.11 19.94
N GLY A 12 6.32 -5.01 19.40
CA GLY A 12 7.68 -4.96 18.85
C GLY A 12 7.81 -5.06 17.33
N LYS A 13 6.76 -5.29 16.54
CA LYS A 13 6.90 -5.53 15.09
C LYS A 13 6.77 -4.28 14.20
N GLY A 14 6.12 -3.21 14.66
CA GLY A 14 5.92 -1.98 13.86
C GLY A 14 4.89 -2.10 12.73
N TYR A 15 4.21 -3.25 12.59
CA TYR A 15 3.16 -3.49 11.61
C TYR A 15 2.05 -4.40 12.15
N GLU A 16 0.89 -4.43 11.48
CA GLU A 16 -0.22 -5.36 11.71
C GLU A 16 -0.74 -5.92 10.39
N GLU A 17 -1.02 -7.24 10.38
CA GLU A 17 -1.70 -7.90 9.27
C GLU A 17 -3.21 -7.86 9.50
N ALA A 18 -3.98 -7.40 8.52
CA ALA A 18 -5.42 -7.22 8.63
C ALA A 18 -6.15 -7.59 7.34
N LYS A 19 -7.46 -7.79 7.44
CA LYS A 19 -8.35 -7.90 6.27
C LYS A 19 -8.93 -6.54 5.95
N SER A 20 -9.07 -6.27 4.65
CA SER A 20 -9.61 -5.01 4.12
C SER A 20 -11.12 -4.89 4.22
N GLU A 21 -11.84 -6.00 4.47
CA GLU A 21 -13.30 -6.09 4.42
C GLU A 21 -13.88 -5.88 3.00
N ILE A 22 -13.04 -5.84 1.95
CA ILE A 22 -13.47 -5.81 0.55
C ILE A 22 -13.79 -7.25 0.12
N ASP A 23 -14.94 -7.46 -0.48
CA ASP A 23 -15.35 -8.80 -0.91
C ASP A 23 -14.58 -9.28 -2.16
N ALA A 24 -14.64 -10.59 -2.42
CA ALA A 24 -13.87 -11.21 -3.50
C ALA A 24 -14.34 -10.75 -4.90
N ALA A 25 -15.61 -10.38 -5.08
CA ALA A 25 -16.13 -9.92 -6.36
C ALA A 25 -15.65 -8.49 -6.66
N ASP A 26 -15.59 -7.63 -5.65
CA ASP A 26 -15.06 -6.28 -5.77
C ASP A 26 -13.54 -6.31 -6.01
N LEU A 27 -12.80 -7.19 -5.32
CA LEU A 27 -11.37 -7.39 -5.58
C LEU A 27 -11.09 -7.88 -7.01
N ASP A 28 -11.88 -8.83 -7.53
CA ASP A 28 -11.77 -9.30 -8.91
C ASP A 28 -12.06 -8.15 -9.90
N PHE A 29 -13.13 -7.38 -9.66
CA PHE A 29 -13.44 -6.21 -10.50
C PHE A 29 -12.30 -5.20 -10.51
N VAL A 30 -11.78 -4.82 -9.34
CA VAL A 30 -10.66 -3.86 -9.22
C VAL A 30 -9.38 -4.41 -9.85
N SER A 31 -9.10 -5.71 -9.71
CA SER A 31 -7.96 -6.36 -10.36
C SER A 31 -8.06 -6.26 -11.89
N ARG A 32 -9.21 -6.59 -12.48
CA ARG A 32 -9.45 -6.44 -13.92
C ARG A 32 -9.39 -4.99 -14.39
N TYR A 33 -9.95 -4.06 -13.62
CA TYR A 33 -9.82 -2.63 -13.88
C TYR A 33 -8.35 -2.19 -13.93
N THR A 34 -7.56 -2.63 -12.95
CA THR A 34 -6.14 -2.25 -12.85
C THR A 34 -5.32 -2.80 -14.02
N LEU A 35 -5.54 -4.05 -14.43
CA LEU A 35 -4.88 -4.63 -15.60
C LEU A 35 -5.32 -3.95 -16.91
N TRP A 36 -6.59 -3.54 -17.01
CA TRP A 36 -7.03 -2.73 -18.13
C TRP A 36 -6.35 -1.35 -18.12
N ARG A 37 -6.26 -0.69 -16.97
CA ARG A 37 -5.53 0.59 -16.83
C ARG A 37 -4.08 0.47 -17.30
N GLU A 38 -3.37 -0.58 -16.88
CA GLU A 38 -2.01 -0.88 -17.34
C GLU A 38 -1.94 -0.98 -18.89
N SER A 39 -2.91 -1.67 -19.50
CA SER A 39 -2.92 -1.91 -20.95
C SER A 39 -3.14 -0.65 -21.79
N VAL A 40 -3.70 0.41 -21.23
CA VAL A 40 -3.98 1.68 -21.89
C VAL A 40 -3.19 2.86 -21.31
N ALA A 41 -2.30 2.58 -20.36
CA ALA A 41 -1.53 3.59 -19.66
C ALA A 41 -0.54 4.31 -20.58
N PRO A 42 -0.37 5.63 -20.42
CA PRO A 42 0.64 6.36 -21.14
C PRO A 42 2.05 6.04 -20.58
N PRO A 43 3.11 6.23 -21.40
CA PRO A 43 4.48 5.85 -21.01
C PRO A 43 5.00 6.44 -19.71
N GLU A 44 4.52 7.61 -19.31
CA GLU A 44 4.89 8.27 -18.04
C GLU A 44 4.45 7.50 -16.80
N GLU A 45 3.39 6.69 -16.86
CA GLU A 45 2.94 5.84 -15.76
C GLU A 45 3.84 4.61 -15.53
N PHE A 46 4.86 4.41 -16.36
CA PHE A 46 5.89 3.37 -16.21
C PHE A 46 7.26 3.92 -15.75
N ASN A 47 7.32 5.20 -15.40
CA ASN A 47 8.55 5.89 -14.99
C ASN A 47 8.71 6.03 -13.46
N ASP A 48 8.13 5.11 -12.70
CA ASP A 48 8.28 5.08 -11.23
C ASP A 48 9.74 4.84 -10.84
N ILE A 49 10.30 5.74 -10.03
CA ILE A 49 11.71 5.67 -9.59
C ILE A 49 11.96 4.44 -8.70
N GLN A 50 10.98 4.04 -7.86
CA GLN A 50 11.14 2.91 -6.95
C GLN A 50 11.01 1.55 -7.65
N SER A 51 10.26 1.48 -8.75
CA SER A 51 10.04 0.25 -9.53
C SER A 51 9.99 0.57 -11.03
N PRO A 52 11.13 0.90 -11.65
CA PRO A 52 11.18 1.30 -13.05
C PRO A 52 10.58 0.25 -13.99
N GLY A 53 9.79 0.70 -14.96
CA GLY A 53 9.13 -0.17 -15.94
C GLY A 53 7.83 -0.83 -15.45
N MET A 54 7.45 -0.65 -14.19
CA MET A 54 6.18 -1.12 -13.65
C MET A 54 5.11 -0.05 -13.79
N HIS A 55 3.90 -0.46 -14.18
CA HIS A 55 2.76 0.48 -14.22
C HIS A 55 2.42 0.96 -12.82
N ALA A 56 2.32 2.28 -12.67
CA ALA A 56 1.97 2.91 -11.41
C ALA A 56 1.02 4.09 -11.63
N ALA A 57 0.03 4.25 -10.78
CA ALA A 57 -0.90 5.35 -10.84
C ALA A 57 -1.09 6.02 -9.47
N TYR A 58 -0.89 7.34 -9.46
CA TYR A 58 -1.09 8.20 -8.31
C TYR A 58 -2.52 8.74 -8.31
N LYS A 59 -3.22 8.60 -7.16
CA LYS A 59 -4.60 9.09 -6.97
C LYS A 59 -5.59 8.65 -8.06
N ASP A 60 -5.48 7.40 -8.53
CA ASP A 60 -6.49 6.84 -9.43
C ASP A 60 -7.89 6.91 -8.79
N PRO A 61 -8.95 7.34 -9.50
CA PRO A 61 -10.28 7.55 -8.92
C PRO A 61 -10.89 6.32 -8.25
N VAL A 62 -10.70 5.12 -8.80
CA VAL A 62 -11.19 3.87 -8.18
C VAL A 62 -10.43 3.58 -6.90
N MET A 63 -9.10 3.81 -6.89
CA MET A 63 -8.27 3.64 -5.71
C MET A 63 -8.59 4.68 -4.63
N GLN A 64 -8.93 5.92 -5.01
CA GLN A 64 -9.39 6.94 -4.07
C GLN A 64 -10.74 6.56 -3.43
N PHE A 65 -11.64 5.93 -4.17
CA PHE A 65 -12.88 5.39 -3.62
C PHE A 65 -12.58 4.29 -2.58
N LEU A 66 -11.68 3.36 -2.88
CA LEU A 66 -11.25 2.33 -1.92
C LEU A 66 -10.57 2.95 -0.70
N HIS A 67 -9.77 4.01 -0.87
CA HIS A 67 -9.14 4.74 0.23
C HIS A 67 -10.20 5.27 1.22
N ALA A 68 -11.25 5.91 0.71
CA ALA A 68 -12.34 6.40 1.53
C ALA A 68 -13.11 5.25 2.21
N HIS A 69 -13.28 4.12 1.53
CA HIS A 69 -13.93 2.92 2.06
C HIS A 69 -13.11 2.28 3.19
N LEU A 70 -11.79 2.23 3.06
CA LEU A 70 -10.88 1.65 4.05
C LEU A 70 -10.64 2.55 5.28
N TRP A 71 -10.89 3.84 5.19
CA TRP A 71 -10.58 4.80 6.24
C TRP A 71 -11.12 4.43 7.61
N PRO A 72 -12.43 4.11 7.80
CA PRO A 72 -12.93 3.71 9.11
C PRO A 72 -12.23 2.45 9.66
N ARG A 73 -11.89 1.50 8.76
CA ARG A 73 -11.17 0.30 9.14
C ARG A 73 -9.73 0.61 9.59
N MET A 74 -9.08 1.56 8.95
CA MET A 74 -7.74 2.01 9.35
C MET A 74 -7.76 2.70 10.72
N GLU A 75 -8.76 3.52 11.02
CA GLU A 75 -8.95 4.11 12.35
C GLU A 75 -9.22 3.06 13.43
N GLU A 76 -10.02 2.03 13.12
CA GLU A 76 -10.27 0.91 14.03
C GLU A 76 -8.98 0.15 14.37
N ILE A 77 -8.17 -0.19 13.35
CA ILE A 77 -6.93 -0.95 13.52
C ILE A 77 -5.90 -0.13 14.31
N THR A 78 -5.73 1.14 13.96
CA THR A 78 -4.68 1.98 14.53
C THR A 78 -5.08 2.62 15.88
N GLY A 79 -6.38 2.79 16.10
CA GLY A 79 -6.89 3.57 17.21
C GLY A 79 -6.57 5.07 17.13
N LEU A 80 -6.17 5.55 15.94
CA LEU A 80 -5.88 6.95 15.67
C LEU A 80 -7.07 7.63 14.97
N HIS A 81 -7.15 8.94 15.08
CA HIS A 81 -7.98 9.77 14.22
C HIS A 81 -7.16 10.14 12.99
N LEU A 82 -7.55 9.61 11.83
CA LEU A 82 -6.75 9.69 10.61
C LEU A 82 -7.29 10.73 9.63
N LEU A 83 -6.36 11.40 8.96
CA LEU A 83 -6.65 12.23 7.78
C LEU A 83 -6.10 11.53 6.54
N PRO A 84 -6.91 11.36 5.47
CA PRO A 84 -6.44 10.77 4.23
C PRO A 84 -5.34 11.62 3.60
N SER A 85 -4.29 10.97 3.09
CA SER A 85 -3.23 11.62 2.33
C SER A 85 -3.41 11.33 0.83
N TYR A 86 -3.01 10.16 0.36
CA TYR A 86 -3.17 9.79 -1.04
C TYR A 86 -3.16 8.26 -1.22
N THR A 87 -3.46 7.84 -2.44
CA THR A 87 -3.29 6.46 -2.88
C THR A 87 -2.21 6.36 -3.94
N TYR A 88 -1.55 5.22 -3.96
CA TYR A 88 -0.65 4.81 -5.02
C TYR A 88 -0.94 3.36 -5.40
N MET A 89 -1.00 3.04 -6.67
CA MET A 89 -1.28 1.70 -7.18
C MET A 89 -0.12 1.27 -8.06
N ARG A 90 0.30 0.01 -7.94
CA ARG A 90 1.30 -0.61 -8.82
C ARG A 90 0.86 -1.96 -9.33
N VAL A 91 1.18 -2.23 -10.61
CA VAL A 91 1.19 -3.57 -11.19
C VAL A 91 2.63 -4.01 -11.32
N TYR A 92 3.03 -4.95 -10.48
CA TYR A 92 4.35 -5.54 -10.54
C TYR A 92 4.37 -6.73 -11.50
N ARG A 93 5.50 -6.88 -12.21
CA ARG A 93 5.78 -7.94 -13.17
C ARG A 93 7.11 -8.63 -12.82
N PRO A 94 7.41 -9.82 -13.37
CA PRO A 94 8.71 -10.47 -13.13
C PRO A 94 9.89 -9.55 -13.41
N GLY A 95 10.84 -9.53 -12.47
CA GLY A 95 11.96 -8.61 -12.46
C GLY A 95 11.73 -7.33 -11.65
N ALA A 96 10.50 -7.03 -11.25
CA ALA A 96 10.23 -5.92 -10.34
C ALA A 96 10.94 -6.13 -9.00
N ILE A 97 11.41 -5.04 -8.43
CA ILE A 97 12.00 -4.96 -7.09
C ILE A 97 11.42 -3.73 -6.40
N LEU A 98 11.32 -3.75 -5.09
CA LEU A 98 11.12 -2.58 -4.27
C LEU A 98 12.28 -2.51 -3.29
N GLU A 99 13.21 -1.60 -3.51
CA GLU A 99 14.38 -1.45 -2.65
C GLU A 99 14.00 -1.05 -1.23
N ALA A 100 14.85 -1.41 -0.25
CA ALA A 100 14.63 -1.09 1.14
C ALA A 100 14.58 0.42 1.36
N HIS A 101 13.50 0.89 1.96
CA HIS A 101 13.27 2.31 2.20
C HIS A 101 12.33 2.54 3.39
N LYS A 102 12.26 3.79 3.82
CA LYS A 102 11.22 4.35 4.68
C LYS A 102 10.44 5.37 3.89
N ASP A 103 9.17 5.47 4.21
CA ASP A 103 8.28 6.41 3.55
C ASP A 103 8.51 7.87 3.98
N ARG A 104 7.98 8.79 3.20
CA ARG A 104 7.94 10.22 3.51
C ARG A 104 6.80 10.57 4.48
N PRO A 105 6.81 11.76 5.11
CA PRO A 105 5.82 12.16 6.13
C PRO A 105 4.35 12.01 5.74
N ALA A 106 3.99 12.21 4.47
CA ALA A 106 2.62 12.01 3.97
C ALA A 106 2.15 10.54 4.01
N CYS A 107 3.04 9.61 4.34
CA CYS A 107 2.79 8.18 4.52
C CYS A 107 3.01 7.74 5.97
N GLU A 108 2.73 8.62 6.93
CA GLU A 108 2.93 8.36 8.38
C GLU A 108 2.28 7.04 8.81
N VAL A 109 1.04 6.82 8.35
CA VAL A 109 0.27 5.60 8.54
C VAL A 109 -0.03 5.03 7.17
N SER A 110 0.52 3.89 6.86
CA SER A 110 0.40 3.24 5.56
C SER A 110 -0.29 1.89 5.68
N ALA A 111 -1.07 1.54 4.67
CA ALA A 111 -1.45 0.16 4.43
C ALA A 111 -1.12 -0.22 2.99
N THR A 112 -0.56 -1.42 2.83
CA THR A 112 -0.36 -2.04 1.53
C THR A 112 -1.32 -3.22 1.40
N LEU A 113 -2.26 -3.12 0.47
CA LEU A 113 -3.33 -4.08 0.21
C LEU A 113 -3.04 -4.86 -1.06
N LEU A 114 -3.02 -6.20 -0.98
CA LEU A 114 -2.98 -7.04 -2.18
C LEU A 114 -4.37 -7.08 -2.82
N ILE A 115 -4.49 -6.48 -4.01
CA ILE A 115 -5.72 -6.49 -4.82
C ILE A 115 -5.85 -7.82 -5.59
N GLY A 116 -4.77 -8.27 -6.24
CA GLY A 116 -4.81 -9.48 -7.02
C GLY A 116 -3.44 -9.96 -7.49
N THR A 117 -3.36 -11.25 -7.76
CA THR A 117 -2.19 -11.91 -8.34
C THR A 117 -2.65 -13.16 -9.09
N ASN A 118 -1.90 -13.60 -10.08
CA ASN A 118 -2.10 -14.89 -10.76
C ASN A 118 -1.06 -15.94 -10.35
N GLN A 119 -0.31 -15.68 -9.28
CA GLN A 119 0.66 -16.62 -8.74
C GLN A 119 0.05 -17.39 -7.57
N ASP A 120 0.34 -18.68 -7.47
CA ASP A 120 -0.11 -19.55 -6.36
C ASP A 120 0.52 -19.11 -5.03
N GLU A 121 1.80 -18.68 -5.08
CA GLU A 121 2.51 -18.12 -3.93
C GLU A 121 2.62 -16.61 -4.10
N SER A 122 2.12 -15.87 -3.11
CA SER A 122 2.21 -14.41 -3.10
C SER A 122 3.67 -13.96 -2.94
N TRP A 123 4.04 -12.95 -3.72
CA TRP A 123 5.34 -12.29 -3.63
C TRP A 123 5.45 -11.48 -2.32
N PRO A 124 6.37 -11.86 -1.39
CA PRO A 124 6.34 -11.34 -0.04
C PRO A 124 6.78 -9.87 0.06
N LEU A 125 6.20 -9.18 1.05
CA LEU A 125 6.71 -7.92 1.58
C LEU A 125 7.60 -8.22 2.79
N PHE A 126 8.67 -7.49 2.95
CA PHE A 126 9.50 -7.50 4.16
C PHE A 126 9.32 -6.18 4.91
N ILE A 127 9.10 -6.26 6.23
CA ILE A 127 9.06 -5.10 7.14
C ILE A 127 9.98 -5.41 8.32
N GLU A 128 11.01 -4.59 8.55
CA GLU A 128 12.01 -4.77 9.62
C GLU A 128 12.62 -6.20 9.64
N GLY A 129 12.75 -6.83 8.45
CA GLY A 129 13.27 -8.19 8.29
C GLY A 129 12.25 -9.31 8.43
N GLU A 130 11.03 -9.03 8.86
CA GLU A 130 9.95 -9.99 8.93
C GLU A 130 9.27 -10.16 7.57
N GLN A 131 9.08 -11.39 7.13
CA GLN A 131 8.42 -11.71 5.87
C GLN A 131 6.90 -11.75 6.04
N ILE A 132 6.20 -10.96 5.22
CA ILE A 132 4.75 -10.87 5.20
C ILE A 132 4.23 -11.40 3.87
N VAL A 133 3.41 -12.45 3.94
CA VAL A 133 2.76 -13.07 2.78
C VAL A 133 1.28 -12.71 2.80
N GLN A 134 0.83 -12.00 1.79
CA GLN A 134 -0.56 -11.54 1.69
C GLN A 134 -1.34 -12.38 0.68
N ARG A 135 -2.64 -12.54 0.92
CA ARG A 135 -3.63 -13.00 -0.05
C ARG A 135 -4.45 -11.81 -0.55
N PRO A 136 -5.10 -11.91 -1.72
CA PRO A 136 -6.03 -10.86 -2.16
C PRO A 136 -7.04 -10.50 -1.06
N GLY A 137 -7.16 -9.19 -0.77
CA GLY A 137 -7.98 -8.67 0.33
C GLY A 137 -7.26 -8.55 1.68
N GLU A 138 -6.03 -9.06 1.81
CA GLU A 138 -5.22 -8.87 3.01
C GLU A 138 -4.30 -7.65 2.86
N MET A 139 -4.10 -6.95 3.97
CA MET A 139 -3.25 -5.76 4.02
C MET A 139 -2.28 -5.83 5.20
N ALA A 140 -1.11 -5.23 5.04
CA ALA A 140 -0.19 -4.90 6.11
C ALA A 140 -0.32 -3.41 6.42
N VAL A 141 -0.61 -3.10 7.69
CA VAL A 141 -0.72 -1.73 8.21
C VAL A 141 0.54 -1.42 9.00
N TYR A 142 1.21 -0.33 8.70
CA TYR A 142 2.51 -0.02 9.29
C TYR A 142 2.78 1.49 9.37
N ARG A 143 3.78 1.85 10.18
CA ARG A 143 4.27 3.23 10.32
C ARG A 143 5.27 3.53 9.22
N GLY A 144 4.78 4.01 8.07
CA GLY A 144 5.59 4.16 6.87
C GLY A 144 6.90 4.93 7.08
N CYS A 145 6.87 6.01 7.87
CA CYS A 145 8.05 6.83 8.15
C CYS A 145 9.07 6.18 9.11
N GLU A 146 8.66 5.15 9.86
CA GLU A 146 9.48 4.58 10.94
C GLU A 146 10.12 3.25 10.56
N VAL A 147 9.38 2.37 9.86
CA VAL A 147 9.82 1.02 9.54
C VAL A 147 10.43 0.92 8.15
N GLU A 148 11.56 0.22 8.06
CA GLU A 148 12.17 -0.11 6.77
C GLU A 148 11.40 -1.26 6.13
N HIS A 149 11.05 -1.11 4.83
CA HIS A 149 10.31 -2.14 4.11
C HIS A 149 10.76 -2.25 2.65
N TRP A 150 10.65 -3.48 2.09
CA TRP A 150 11.12 -3.80 0.75
C TRP A 150 10.48 -5.06 0.18
N ARG A 151 10.73 -5.32 -1.09
CA ARG A 151 10.44 -6.61 -1.74
C ARG A 151 11.65 -7.06 -2.53
N GLU A 152 12.01 -8.33 -2.42
CA GLU A 152 13.03 -8.97 -3.24
C GLU A 152 12.59 -9.05 -4.71
N PRO A 153 13.49 -9.34 -5.68
CA PRO A 153 13.10 -9.45 -7.08
C PRO A 153 11.94 -10.41 -7.29
N MET A 154 10.89 -9.93 -7.97
CA MET A 154 9.74 -10.75 -8.34
C MET A 154 10.14 -11.81 -9.37
N THR A 155 9.86 -13.06 -9.10
CA THR A 155 10.07 -14.20 -10.01
C THR A 155 8.73 -14.71 -10.52
N GLY A 156 8.75 -15.48 -11.60
CA GLY A 156 7.55 -16.10 -12.17
C GLY A 156 7.55 -16.15 -13.68
N PRO A 157 6.50 -16.72 -14.30
CA PRO A 157 6.31 -16.70 -15.75
C PRO A 157 6.11 -15.26 -16.25
N SER A 158 6.35 -15.03 -17.55
CA SER A 158 6.34 -13.68 -18.15
C SER A 158 4.99 -12.94 -18.04
N ASP A 159 3.90 -13.67 -17.84
CA ASP A 159 2.55 -13.14 -17.64
C ASP A 159 2.15 -13.00 -16.16
N ALA A 160 3.06 -13.34 -15.23
CA ALA A 160 2.81 -13.15 -13.81
C ALA A 160 2.54 -11.67 -13.50
N PHE A 161 1.61 -11.45 -12.54
CA PHE A 161 1.32 -10.13 -12.02
C PHE A 161 1.06 -10.15 -10.52
N HIS A 162 1.29 -8.99 -9.90
CA HIS A 162 0.99 -8.73 -8.51
C HIS A 162 0.53 -7.27 -8.39
N ILE A 163 -0.74 -7.06 -8.02
CA ILE A 163 -1.36 -5.73 -7.96
C ILE A 163 -1.43 -5.28 -6.52
N GLN A 164 -0.77 -4.18 -6.23
CA GLN A 164 -0.71 -3.62 -4.89
C GLN A 164 -1.33 -2.22 -4.86
N LEU A 165 -2.23 -2.01 -3.90
CA LEU A 165 -2.76 -0.70 -3.55
C LEU A 165 -2.08 -0.24 -2.26
N PHE A 166 -1.51 0.95 -2.30
CA PHE A 166 -0.98 1.66 -1.14
C PHE A 166 -1.96 2.77 -0.76
N VAL A 167 -2.41 2.76 0.49
CA VAL A 167 -3.25 3.82 1.06
C VAL A 167 -2.50 4.49 2.19
N HIS A 168 -2.46 5.81 2.17
CA HIS A 168 -1.67 6.60 3.09
C HIS A 168 -2.54 7.59 3.86
N TYR A 169 -2.26 7.69 5.15
CA TYR A 169 -2.92 8.59 6.09
C TYR A 169 -1.88 9.27 6.97
N VAL A 170 -2.31 10.31 7.65
CA VAL A 170 -1.57 10.97 8.72
C VAL A 170 -2.43 11.03 9.98
N ASP A 171 -1.81 11.01 11.16
CA ASP A 171 -2.51 11.24 12.43
C ASP A 171 -2.99 12.69 12.49
N ALA A 172 -4.30 12.92 12.67
CA ALA A 172 -4.88 14.26 12.78
C ALA A 172 -4.31 15.06 13.95
N ASP A 173 -3.89 14.37 15.01
CA ASP A 173 -3.30 14.94 16.21
C ASP A 173 -1.75 14.84 16.20
N GLY A 174 -1.18 14.36 15.08
CA GLY A 174 0.25 14.07 14.93
C GLY A 174 1.04 15.22 14.27
N PRO A 175 2.37 15.05 14.20
CA PRO A 175 3.26 16.07 13.65
C PRO A 175 3.13 16.27 12.13
N TYR A 176 2.51 15.31 11.42
CA TYR A 176 2.37 15.32 9.96
C TYR A 176 0.95 15.62 9.47
N ALA A 177 0.05 16.10 10.35
CA ALA A 177 -1.32 16.44 9.97
C ALA A 177 -1.40 17.42 8.78
N MET A 178 -0.40 18.30 8.60
CA MET A 178 -0.31 19.22 7.46
C MET A 178 -0.06 18.51 6.12
N CYS A 179 0.34 17.23 6.12
CA CYS A 179 0.55 16.45 4.90
C CYS A 179 -0.74 15.75 4.43
N ALA A 180 -1.88 16.00 5.09
CA ALA A 180 -3.18 15.50 4.62
C ALA A 180 -3.44 15.95 3.17
N GLY A 181 -4.10 15.09 2.38
CA GLY A 181 -4.35 15.35 0.96
C GLY A 181 -3.10 15.39 0.07
N ASP A 182 -1.90 15.16 0.62
CA ASP A 182 -0.61 15.30 -0.08
C ASP A 182 -0.39 16.69 -0.70
N GLU A 183 -0.93 17.73 -0.05
CA GLU A 183 -0.81 19.11 -0.51
C GLU A 183 0.56 19.71 -0.17
N VAL A 184 1.19 19.21 0.90
CA VAL A 184 2.53 19.62 1.34
C VAL A 184 3.49 18.44 1.18
N ARG A 185 4.51 18.61 0.36
CA ARG A 185 5.58 17.63 0.15
C ARG A 185 6.81 18.05 0.95
N LEU A 186 7.00 17.39 2.10
CA LEU A 186 8.17 17.55 2.96
C LEU A 186 9.28 16.60 2.56
#